data_51828ffc49ceeef31825810d31864e66
#
_entry.id   51828ffc49ceeef31825810d31864e66
#
_cell.length_a   1.000
_cell.length_b   1.000
_cell.length_c   1.000
_cell.angle_alpha   90.00
_cell.angle_beta   90.00
_cell.angle_gamma   90.00
#
_symmetry.space_group_name_H-M   'P 1'
#
loop_
_entity.id
_entity.type
_entity.pdbx_description
1 polymer ?
#
loop_
_entity_poly.entity_id
_entity_poly.type
_entity_poly.pdbx_seq_one_letter_code
_entity_poly.pdbx_strand_id
1 'polypeptide(L)'
;MNKSIKIVSLLLVFISFFACDNDDSSVQKDTLSARYTYVREASEGVITFINTSENADSFVWDFGDGTTSIIKNPLKTFTQSGEYIVKLTAKNSQTGAEESFSSTISIIVFQGGLVTNGNFESGTSPWTLGVENAIAPSLLVTEGENTYFSVNVAAAGNPFDVNLSHKGISMTQNKTYRLTFDAWSNVNRTMVVGIGLSADPWTNQVVTRNLTTAVQSFSIDLVANFTNNNSRVIFDLGAAIGRVNIDNVTLTELP
;
A
#
# COMPACT_ATOMS: atom_id res chain seq x y z
N MET A 1 -14.54 13.49 -16.26
CA MET A 1 -13.47 12.46 -16.20
C MET A 1 -12.12 13.18 -16.32
N ASN A 2 -11.53 13.61 -15.20
CA ASN A 2 -10.18 14.19 -15.19
C ASN A 2 -9.27 13.21 -14.43
N LYS A 3 -8.37 12.56 -15.17
CA LYS A 3 -7.26 11.81 -14.60
C LYS A 3 -6.23 12.81 -14.08
N SER A 4 -6.12 12.94 -12.76
CA SER A 4 -5.02 13.69 -12.15
C SER A 4 -3.74 12.88 -12.30
N ILE A 5 -2.86 13.33 -13.18
CA ILE A 5 -1.50 12.80 -13.32
C ILE A 5 -0.68 13.38 -12.16
N LYS A 6 -0.30 12.54 -11.20
CA LYS A 6 0.68 12.94 -10.17
C LYS A 6 2.05 13.10 -10.86
N ILE A 7 2.53 14.34 -10.96
CA ILE A 7 3.87 14.64 -11.47
C ILE A 7 4.83 14.41 -10.31
N VAL A 8 5.61 13.32 -10.38
CA VAL A 8 6.75 13.10 -9.49
C VAL A 8 7.89 14.02 -9.94
N SER A 9 8.29 14.92 -9.07
CA SER A 9 9.39 15.87 -9.32
C SER A 9 10.71 15.11 -9.45
N LEU A 10 11.25 15.05 -10.67
CA LEU A 10 12.57 14.53 -10.98
C LEU A 10 13.62 15.61 -10.70
N LEU A 11 14.38 15.45 -9.61
CA LEU A 11 15.52 16.32 -9.33
C LEU A 11 16.72 15.87 -10.19
N LEU A 12 16.92 16.54 -11.33
CA LEU A 12 18.10 16.37 -12.18
C LEU A 12 19.24 17.24 -11.64
N VAL A 13 20.28 16.64 -11.10
CA VAL A 13 21.54 17.33 -10.79
C VAL A 13 22.40 17.30 -12.04
N PHE A 14 22.52 18.46 -12.72
CA PHE A 14 23.53 18.66 -13.78
C PHE A 14 24.84 19.11 -13.15
N ILE A 15 25.88 18.29 -13.29
CA ILE A 15 27.27 18.71 -13.05
C ILE A 15 27.89 18.94 -14.42
N SER A 16 28.11 20.22 -14.76
CA SER A 16 28.85 20.62 -15.96
C SER A 16 30.36 20.66 -15.67
N PHE A 17 31.12 19.81 -16.32
CA PHE A 17 32.57 19.96 -16.40
C PHE A 17 32.96 20.68 -17.69
N PHE A 18 33.63 21.81 -17.55
CA PHE A 18 34.39 22.43 -18.64
C PHE A 18 35.76 21.76 -18.70
N ALA A 19 36.09 21.16 -19.81
CA ALA A 19 37.46 20.74 -20.12
C ALA A 19 37.91 21.40 -21.40
N CYS A 20 39.11 21.90 -21.35
CA CYS A 20 39.83 22.65 -22.40
C CYS A 20 40.33 21.69 -23.48
N ASP A 21 40.37 22.18 -24.68
CA ASP A 21 40.82 21.56 -25.92
C ASP A 21 42.29 21.10 -25.84
N ASN A 22 42.56 19.88 -26.29
CA ASN A 22 43.80 19.50 -26.96
C ASN A 22 43.50 18.36 -27.95
N ASP A 23 43.76 18.63 -29.18
CA ASP A 23 43.58 17.80 -30.36
C ASP A 23 44.51 16.54 -30.25
N ASP A 24 43.94 15.49 -29.69
CA ASP A 24 44.48 14.15 -29.84
C ASP A 24 43.34 13.23 -30.18
N SER A 25 43.33 12.70 -31.40
CA SER A 25 42.34 11.75 -31.88
C SER A 25 42.44 10.42 -31.13
N SER A 26 42.28 10.45 -29.83
CA SER A 26 42.04 9.27 -29.02
C SER A 26 40.59 8.81 -29.31
N VAL A 27 40.46 7.68 -29.94
CA VAL A 27 39.25 6.89 -29.97
C VAL A 27 38.76 6.82 -28.53
N GLN A 28 37.75 7.61 -28.20
CA GLN A 28 37.11 7.58 -26.88
C GLN A 28 36.54 6.15 -26.75
N LYS A 29 37.27 5.32 -26.03
CA LYS A 29 36.85 3.95 -25.76
C LYS A 29 35.55 4.06 -24.94
N ASP A 30 34.44 3.74 -25.61
CA ASP A 30 33.13 3.70 -24.96
C ASP A 30 33.23 2.79 -23.73
N THR A 31 33.38 3.40 -22.56
CA THR A 31 33.49 2.68 -21.30
C THR A 31 32.15 2.14 -20.87
N LEU A 32 32.11 0.86 -20.52
CA LEU A 32 30.93 0.27 -19.90
C LEU A 32 30.60 1.03 -18.62
N SER A 33 29.33 1.35 -18.42
CA SER A 33 28.83 1.97 -17.20
C SER A 33 27.53 1.27 -16.78
N ALA A 34 27.50 0.75 -15.55
CA ALA A 34 26.30 0.19 -14.94
C ALA A 34 25.57 1.28 -14.17
N ARG A 35 24.30 1.54 -14.49
CA ARG A 35 23.45 2.52 -13.80
C ARG A 35 21.97 2.14 -13.93
N TYR A 36 21.17 2.55 -12.96
CA TYR A 36 19.70 2.47 -13.04
C TYR A 36 19.04 3.59 -12.24
N THR A 37 17.77 3.81 -12.56
CA THR A 37 16.80 4.54 -11.74
C THR A 37 15.57 3.66 -11.52
N TYR A 38 14.61 4.13 -10.74
CA TYR A 38 13.38 3.37 -10.50
C TYR A 38 12.18 4.28 -10.27
N VAL A 39 10.99 3.73 -10.50
CA VAL A 39 9.69 4.34 -10.20
C VAL A 39 8.95 3.44 -9.21
N ARG A 40 8.40 4.04 -8.16
CA ARG A 40 7.45 3.38 -7.27
C ARG A 40 6.08 3.40 -7.92
N GLU A 41 5.48 2.25 -8.08
CA GLU A 41 4.13 2.14 -8.62
C GLU A 41 3.09 2.51 -7.54
N ALA A 42 1.84 2.72 -7.97
CA ALA A 42 0.74 3.01 -7.05
C ALA A 42 0.41 1.83 -6.11
N SER A 43 0.77 0.61 -6.49
CA SER A 43 0.65 -0.57 -5.64
C SER A 43 1.86 -0.69 -4.73
N GLU A 44 1.64 -0.87 -3.43
CA GLU A 44 2.70 -1.00 -2.45
C GLU A 44 3.69 -2.12 -2.76
N GLY A 45 4.96 -1.86 -2.52
CA GLY A 45 6.05 -2.80 -2.76
C GLY A 45 6.38 -3.04 -4.23
N VAL A 46 5.65 -2.43 -5.18
CA VAL A 46 5.87 -2.61 -6.63
C VAL A 46 6.79 -1.52 -7.15
N ILE A 47 7.91 -1.94 -7.73
CA ILE A 47 8.96 -1.07 -8.27
C ILE A 47 9.23 -1.43 -9.73
N THR A 48 9.15 -0.43 -10.62
CA THR A 48 9.64 -0.53 -11.99
C THR A 48 11.08 -0.01 -12.04
N PHE A 49 12.03 -0.90 -12.35
CA PHE A 49 13.43 -0.51 -12.54
C PHE A 49 13.69 -0.11 -13.99
N ILE A 50 14.43 0.98 -14.17
CA ILE A 50 14.79 1.53 -15.47
C ILE A 50 16.31 1.49 -15.58
N ASN A 51 16.80 0.61 -16.44
CA ASN A 51 18.23 0.47 -16.71
C ASN A 51 18.73 1.66 -17.55
N THR A 52 19.74 2.34 -17.07
CA THR A 52 20.40 3.47 -17.73
C THR A 52 21.88 3.20 -17.99
N SER A 53 22.27 1.91 -18.00
CA SER A 53 23.64 1.50 -18.31
C SER A 53 24.02 1.83 -19.75
N GLU A 54 25.28 2.16 -19.96
CA GLU A 54 25.86 2.49 -21.27
C GLU A 54 26.84 1.41 -21.72
N ASN A 55 26.90 1.16 -23.03
CA ASN A 55 27.82 0.22 -23.68
C ASN A 55 27.71 -1.22 -23.14
N ALA A 56 26.49 -1.64 -22.73
CA ALA A 56 26.16 -2.96 -22.25
C ALA A 56 25.04 -3.58 -23.07
N ASP A 57 25.09 -4.91 -23.26
CA ASP A 57 24.11 -5.69 -24.01
C ASP A 57 23.44 -6.79 -23.19
N SER A 58 23.94 -7.08 -22.00
CA SER A 58 23.31 -8.02 -21.07
C SER A 58 23.31 -7.52 -19.63
N PHE A 59 22.30 -7.97 -18.86
CA PHE A 59 21.98 -7.43 -17.57
C PHE A 59 21.58 -8.53 -16.60
N VAL A 60 22.05 -8.41 -15.35
CA VAL A 60 21.63 -9.27 -14.25
C VAL A 60 21.29 -8.38 -13.05
N TRP A 61 20.06 -8.49 -12.57
CA TRP A 61 19.58 -7.84 -11.38
C TRP A 61 19.60 -8.81 -10.21
N ASP A 62 20.07 -8.35 -9.06
CA ASP A 62 19.87 -8.95 -7.75
C ASP A 62 19.08 -7.92 -6.92
N PHE A 63 17.89 -8.31 -6.45
CA PHE A 63 17.01 -7.39 -5.72
C PHE A 63 17.26 -7.33 -4.22
N GLY A 64 18.23 -8.11 -3.71
CA GLY A 64 18.59 -8.14 -2.29
C GLY A 64 17.58 -8.92 -1.42
N ASP A 65 16.55 -9.52 -2.02
CA ASP A 65 15.58 -10.41 -1.36
C ASP A 65 15.76 -11.89 -1.73
N GLY A 66 16.90 -12.24 -2.34
CA GLY A 66 17.22 -13.58 -2.84
C GLY A 66 16.65 -13.87 -4.23
N THR A 67 15.98 -12.93 -4.87
CA THR A 67 15.49 -13.07 -6.26
C THR A 67 16.32 -12.27 -7.25
N THR A 68 16.33 -12.71 -8.51
CA THR A 68 17.11 -12.10 -9.59
C THR A 68 16.26 -11.93 -10.85
N SER A 69 16.74 -11.10 -11.81
CA SER A 69 16.13 -10.93 -13.14
C SER A 69 17.21 -10.65 -14.19
N ILE A 70 16.93 -11.08 -15.43
CA ILE A 70 17.76 -10.75 -16.62
C ILE A 70 17.04 -9.78 -17.54
N ILE A 71 15.85 -9.34 -17.19
CA ILE A 71 15.06 -8.38 -17.97
C ILE A 71 15.73 -7.00 -17.87
N LYS A 72 15.86 -6.30 -19.01
CA LYS A 72 16.53 -4.99 -19.06
C LYS A 72 15.89 -3.99 -18.09
N ASN A 73 14.55 -3.90 -18.07
CA ASN A 73 13.79 -3.01 -17.21
C ASN A 73 12.73 -3.86 -16.46
N PRO A 74 13.11 -4.49 -15.33
CA PRO A 74 12.19 -5.38 -14.63
C PRO A 74 11.16 -4.62 -13.79
N LEU A 75 9.96 -5.19 -13.71
CA LEU A 75 8.99 -4.91 -12.65
C LEU A 75 9.24 -5.88 -11.50
N LYS A 76 9.39 -5.39 -10.30
CA LYS A 76 9.62 -6.20 -9.08
C LYS A 76 8.57 -5.87 -8.03
N THR A 77 7.98 -6.91 -7.44
CA THR A 77 7.13 -6.80 -6.25
C THR A 77 7.90 -7.30 -5.03
N PHE A 78 8.09 -6.45 -4.05
CA PHE A 78 8.55 -6.81 -2.71
C PHE A 78 7.33 -7.08 -1.83
N THR A 79 7.34 -8.16 -1.08
CA THR A 79 6.21 -8.60 -0.24
C THR A 79 6.39 -8.29 1.25
N GLN A 80 7.52 -7.72 1.62
CA GLN A 80 7.84 -7.34 2.99
C GLN A 80 8.50 -5.96 3.03
N SER A 81 8.25 -5.22 4.10
CA SER A 81 8.95 -3.98 4.37
C SER A 81 10.41 -4.26 4.72
N GLY A 82 11.32 -3.40 4.30
CA GLY A 82 12.76 -3.53 4.60
C GLY A 82 13.63 -2.63 3.75
N GLU A 83 14.91 -2.67 4.07
CA GLU A 83 15.98 -2.05 3.28
C GLU A 83 16.56 -3.12 2.35
N TYR A 84 16.48 -2.92 1.05
CA TYR A 84 16.95 -3.85 0.03
C TYR A 84 18.13 -3.24 -0.72
N ILE A 85 19.27 -3.94 -0.75
CA ILE A 85 20.42 -3.56 -1.59
C ILE A 85 20.20 -4.15 -2.97
N VAL A 86 19.72 -3.32 -3.90
CA VAL A 86 19.49 -3.75 -5.28
C VAL A 86 20.75 -3.52 -6.09
N LYS A 87 21.24 -4.58 -6.75
CA LYS A 87 22.44 -4.57 -7.59
C LYS A 87 22.07 -4.87 -9.04
N LEU A 88 22.53 -4.01 -9.95
CA LEU A 88 22.56 -4.26 -11.38
C LEU A 88 24.01 -4.61 -11.80
N THR A 89 24.17 -5.73 -12.48
CA THR A 89 25.40 -6.08 -13.19
C THR A 89 25.14 -5.96 -14.69
N ALA A 90 25.92 -5.12 -15.35
CA ALA A 90 25.86 -4.88 -16.79
C ALA A 90 27.12 -5.48 -17.46
N LYS A 91 26.95 -6.12 -18.61
CA LYS A 91 28.04 -6.75 -19.38
C LYS A 91 28.03 -6.30 -20.82
N ASN A 92 29.21 -6.26 -21.40
CA ASN A 92 29.41 -6.11 -22.83
C ASN A 92 29.99 -7.43 -23.39
N SER A 93 29.21 -8.14 -24.18
CA SER A 93 29.57 -9.47 -24.71
C SER A 93 30.73 -9.41 -25.71
N GLN A 94 30.92 -8.28 -26.39
CA GLN A 94 32.01 -8.11 -27.38
C GLN A 94 33.36 -7.88 -26.73
N THR A 95 33.40 -7.15 -25.63
CA THR A 95 34.65 -6.80 -24.93
C THR A 95 34.91 -7.70 -23.72
N GLY A 96 33.91 -8.44 -23.24
CA GLY A 96 33.95 -9.20 -21.99
C GLY A 96 33.94 -8.33 -20.73
N ALA A 97 33.76 -7.00 -20.89
CA ALA A 97 33.70 -6.09 -19.75
C ALA A 97 32.46 -6.33 -18.91
N GLU A 98 32.57 -6.17 -17.59
CA GLU A 98 31.51 -6.27 -16.62
C GLU A 98 31.61 -5.14 -15.59
N GLU A 99 30.51 -4.48 -15.25
CA GLU A 99 30.43 -3.46 -14.23
C GLU A 99 29.15 -3.66 -13.40
N SER A 100 29.17 -3.23 -12.14
CA SER A 100 28.01 -3.32 -11.26
C SER A 100 27.73 -1.99 -10.58
N PHE A 101 26.44 -1.72 -10.39
CA PHE A 101 25.95 -0.58 -9.61
C PHE A 101 24.95 -1.09 -8.56
N SER A 102 25.05 -0.59 -7.32
CA SER A 102 24.12 -0.94 -6.24
C SER A 102 23.59 0.31 -5.55
N SER A 103 22.34 0.26 -5.13
CA SER A 103 21.79 1.24 -4.20
C SER A 103 20.83 0.58 -3.20
N THR A 104 20.68 1.19 -2.03
CA THR A 104 19.72 0.76 -1.03
C THR A 104 18.36 1.39 -1.32
N ILE A 105 17.30 0.58 -1.31
CA ILE A 105 15.93 0.99 -1.52
C ILE A 105 15.11 0.61 -0.29
N SER A 106 14.51 1.59 0.38
CA SER A 106 13.57 1.35 1.48
C SER A 106 12.21 0.99 0.91
N ILE A 107 11.66 -0.14 1.29
CA ILE A 107 10.34 -0.64 0.88
C ILE A 107 9.44 -0.65 2.11
N ILE A 108 8.25 -0.11 1.95
CA ILE A 108 7.17 -0.20 2.94
C ILE A 108 6.03 -0.97 2.28
N VAL A 109 5.59 -2.05 2.94
CA VAL A 109 4.43 -2.86 2.53
C VAL A 109 3.53 -3.00 3.75
N PHE A 110 2.28 -2.64 3.59
CA PHE A 110 1.31 -2.76 4.67
C PHE A 110 1.07 -4.23 5.03
N GLN A 111 1.17 -4.55 6.33
CA GLN A 111 1.00 -5.89 6.87
C GLN A 111 -0.37 -6.01 7.54
N GLY A 112 -1.42 -6.09 6.74
CA GLY A 112 -2.81 -6.16 7.19
C GLY A 112 -3.26 -7.49 7.79
N GLY A 113 -2.41 -8.51 7.72
CA GLY A 113 -2.78 -9.87 8.12
C GLY A 113 -3.81 -10.48 7.17
N LEU A 114 -5.04 -10.73 7.66
CA LEU A 114 -6.14 -11.27 6.86
C LEU A 114 -6.89 -10.21 6.03
N VAL A 115 -6.61 -8.92 6.24
CA VAL A 115 -7.13 -7.83 5.40
C VAL A 115 -6.04 -7.30 4.48
N THR A 116 -6.44 -6.81 3.32
CA THR A 116 -5.55 -6.15 2.36
C THR A 116 -5.95 -4.69 2.21
N ASN A 117 -4.98 -3.83 1.89
CA ASN A 117 -5.19 -2.40 1.70
C ASN A 117 -5.98 -1.73 2.85
N GLY A 118 -5.65 -2.12 4.09
CA GLY A 118 -6.27 -1.52 5.28
C GLY A 118 -5.72 -0.14 5.64
N ASN A 119 -4.64 0.28 4.98
CA ASN A 119 -4.07 1.64 5.01
C ASN A 119 -4.55 2.51 3.84
N PHE A 120 -5.42 2.02 2.97
CA PHE A 120 -6.06 2.72 1.86
C PHE A 120 -5.11 3.40 0.83
N GLU A 121 -3.82 3.13 0.87
CA GLU A 121 -2.83 3.72 -0.05
C GLU A 121 -3.01 3.27 -1.52
N SER A 122 -3.64 2.11 -1.73
CA SER A 122 -3.94 1.55 -3.06
C SER A 122 -5.39 1.80 -3.50
N GLY A 123 -6.06 2.81 -2.99
CA GLY A 123 -7.46 3.11 -3.29
C GLY A 123 -8.43 2.47 -2.30
N THR A 124 -9.69 2.25 -2.70
CA THR A 124 -10.70 1.65 -1.80
C THR A 124 -10.81 0.14 -1.91
N SER A 125 -10.42 -0.47 -3.02
CA SER A 125 -10.55 -1.93 -3.20
C SER A 125 -9.61 -2.69 -2.25
N PRO A 126 -10.05 -3.81 -1.63
CA PRO A 126 -11.35 -4.49 -1.76
C PRO A 126 -12.43 -4.02 -0.76
N TRP A 127 -12.22 -2.93 -0.07
CA TRP A 127 -13.20 -2.35 0.86
C TRP A 127 -14.44 -1.85 0.13
N THR A 128 -15.61 -2.10 0.70
CA THR A 128 -16.90 -1.68 0.14
C THR A 128 -17.68 -0.90 1.17
N LEU A 129 -18.24 0.24 0.76
CA LEU A 129 -19.18 1.02 1.54
C LEU A 129 -20.60 0.72 1.06
N GLY A 130 -21.43 0.15 1.94
CA GLY A 130 -22.88 0.07 1.79
C GLY A 130 -23.53 1.28 2.46
N VAL A 131 -24.50 1.89 1.80
CA VAL A 131 -25.30 2.99 2.34
C VAL A 131 -26.76 2.68 2.07
N GLU A 132 -27.56 2.51 3.15
CA GLU A 132 -28.98 2.28 3.12
C GLU A 132 -29.66 3.27 4.08
N ASN A 133 -30.81 3.80 3.70
CA ASN A 133 -31.62 4.70 4.56
C ASN A 133 -30.82 5.85 5.22
N ALA A 134 -29.71 6.25 4.63
CA ALA A 134 -28.79 7.27 5.14
C ALA A 134 -28.26 8.13 3.99
N ILE A 135 -27.57 9.22 4.33
CA ILE A 135 -26.79 10.03 3.39
C ILE A 135 -25.36 10.05 3.91
N ALA A 136 -24.46 9.37 3.20
CA ALA A 136 -23.09 9.18 3.65
C ALA A 136 -22.10 9.21 2.47
N PRO A 137 -21.81 10.39 1.88
CA PRO A 137 -20.75 10.50 0.88
C PRO A 137 -19.40 10.14 1.49
N SER A 138 -18.62 9.38 0.74
CA SER A 138 -17.28 8.93 1.13
C SER A 138 -16.22 9.38 0.13
N LEU A 139 -14.99 9.45 0.58
CA LEU A 139 -13.81 9.75 -0.23
C LEU A 139 -12.55 9.18 0.42
N LEU A 140 -11.47 9.08 -0.37
CA LEU A 140 -10.14 8.95 0.17
C LEU A 140 -9.56 10.34 0.38
N VAL A 141 -8.97 10.55 1.55
CA VAL A 141 -8.28 11.80 1.89
C VAL A 141 -6.80 11.51 1.96
N THR A 142 -5.99 12.30 1.25
CA THR A 142 -4.52 12.20 1.31
C THR A 142 -3.97 13.44 2.01
N GLU A 143 -3.25 13.22 3.10
CA GLU A 143 -2.56 14.26 3.89
C GLU A 143 -1.06 13.92 3.96
N GLY A 144 -0.25 14.69 3.24
CA GLY A 144 1.16 14.35 3.04
C GLY A 144 1.31 13.06 2.21
N GLU A 145 1.94 12.05 2.79
CA GLU A 145 2.13 10.73 2.19
C GLU A 145 1.09 9.69 2.65
N ASN A 146 0.19 10.05 3.59
CA ASN A 146 -0.81 9.16 4.16
C ASN A 146 -2.17 9.33 3.50
N THR A 147 -2.81 8.23 3.14
CA THR A 147 -4.16 8.17 2.56
C THR A 147 -5.07 7.37 3.48
N TYR A 148 -6.22 7.91 3.85
CA TYR A 148 -7.20 7.24 4.71
C TYR A 148 -8.62 7.30 4.14
N PHE A 149 -9.46 6.36 4.57
CA PHE A 149 -10.89 6.33 4.21
C PHE A 149 -11.66 7.34 5.07
N SER A 150 -12.52 8.14 4.42
CA SER A 150 -13.35 9.15 5.07
C SER A 150 -14.79 9.05 4.58
N VAL A 151 -15.74 9.01 5.51
CA VAL A 151 -17.18 9.03 5.21
C VAL A 151 -17.90 10.06 6.08
N ASN A 152 -18.74 10.88 5.46
CA ASN A 152 -19.54 11.89 6.18
C ASN A 152 -20.98 11.41 6.31
N VAL A 153 -21.37 10.94 7.49
CA VAL A 153 -22.75 10.58 7.79
C VAL A 153 -23.55 11.86 7.99
N ALA A 154 -24.28 12.29 6.98
CA ALA A 154 -25.07 13.53 6.98
C ALA A 154 -26.47 13.33 7.58
N ALA A 155 -27.00 12.10 7.51
CA ALA A 155 -28.24 11.70 8.16
C ALA A 155 -28.04 10.35 8.85
N ALA A 156 -28.37 10.26 10.13
CA ALA A 156 -28.23 9.04 10.94
C ALA A 156 -29.45 8.12 10.79
N GLY A 157 -29.22 6.84 10.94
CA GLY A 157 -30.21 5.76 10.92
C GLY A 157 -29.83 4.63 11.85
N ASN A 158 -29.94 3.38 11.40
CA ASN A 158 -29.38 2.25 12.12
C ASN A 158 -27.86 2.20 11.96
N PRO A 159 -27.12 1.56 12.87
CA PRO A 159 -25.66 1.45 12.75
C PRO A 159 -25.21 0.93 11.39
N PHE A 160 -25.85 -0.11 10.86
CA PHE A 160 -25.53 -0.78 9.61
C PHE A 160 -26.00 -0.03 8.34
N ASP A 161 -26.81 1.04 8.46
CA ASP A 161 -27.24 1.85 7.31
C ASP A 161 -26.06 2.53 6.61
N VAL A 162 -24.92 2.65 7.30
CA VAL A 162 -23.62 3.01 6.70
C VAL A 162 -22.60 1.99 7.16
N ASN A 163 -22.21 1.06 6.28
CA ASN A 163 -21.34 -0.05 6.59
C ASN A 163 -20.12 -0.07 5.68
N LEU A 164 -18.92 0.15 6.24
CA LEU A 164 -17.66 -0.12 5.56
C LEU A 164 -17.21 -1.55 5.91
N SER A 165 -16.94 -2.37 4.91
CA SER A 165 -16.51 -3.75 5.13
C SER A 165 -15.47 -4.26 4.15
N HIS A 166 -14.56 -5.11 4.66
CA HIS A 166 -13.66 -5.94 3.88
C HIS A 166 -14.18 -7.38 3.94
N LYS A 167 -14.51 -7.96 2.78
CA LYS A 167 -15.12 -9.30 2.64
C LYS A 167 -14.11 -10.33 2.17
N GLY A 168 -14.53 -11.60 2.12
CA GLY A 168 -13.73 -12.72 1.58
C GLY A 168 -12.72 -13.28 2.58
N ILE A 169 -12.91 -13.07 3.88
CA ILE A 169 -12.01 -13.52 4.92
C ILE A 169 -12.49 -14.90 5.44
N SER A 170 -11.57 -15.89 5.47
CA SER A 170 -11.86 -17.16 6.12
C SER A 170 -11.72 -17.02 7.63
N MET A 171 -12.77 -17.39 8.36
CA MET A 171 -12.77 -17.37 9.82
C MET A 171 -13.32 -18.70 10.38
N THR A 172 -12.78 -19.14 11.51
CA THR A 172 -13.13 -20.41 12.15
C THR A 172 -13.74 -20.15 13.52
N GLN A 173 -14.83 -20.84 13.83
CA GLN A 173 -15.50 -20.75 15.14
C GLN A 173 -14.55 -21.06 16.29
N ASN A 174 -14.69 -20.34 17.38
CA ASN A 174 -13.87 -20.39 18.60
C ASN A 174 -12.42 -19.93 18.43
N LYS A 175 -12.02 -19.45 17.25
CA LYS A 175 -10.75 -18.76 17.08
C LYS A 175 -10.89 -17.29 17.44
N THR A 176 -9.81 -16.73 17.99
CA THR A 176 -9.73 -15.32 18.36
C THR A 176 -9.04 -14.55 17.24
N TYR A 177 -9.64 -13.46 16.84
CA TYR A 177 -9.11 -12.54 15.83
C TYR A 177 -8.86 -11.19 16.47
N ARG A 178 -7.63 -10.66 16.34
CA ARG A 178 -7.28 -9.29 16.74
C ARG A 178 -7.50 -8.35 15.58
N LEU A 179 -8.44 -7.42 15.76
CA LEU A 179 -8.70 -6.32 14.86
C LEU A 179 -8.03 -5.08 15.40
N THR A 180 -7.11 -4.47 14.64
CA THR A 180 -6.54 -3.17 14.97
C THR A 180 -6.85 -2.16 13.87
N PHE A 181 -6.97 -0.89 14.22
CA PHE A 181 -7.21 0.20 13.29
C PHE A 181 -7.00 1.55 13.97
N ASP A 182 -6.77 2.57 13.17
CA ASP A 182 -6.84 3.97 13.59
C ASP A 182 -8.17 4.55 13.16
N ALA A 183 -8.83 5.33 14.04
CA ALA A 183 -10.06 6.03 13.70
C ALA A 183 -10.23 7.31 14.50
N TRP A 184 -10.89 8.29 13.85
CA TRP A 184 -11.27 9.58 14.46
C TRP A 184 -12.50 10.15 13.76
N SER A 185 -13.06 11.19 14.32
CA SER A 185 -14.24 11.85 13.75
C SER A 185 -14.13 13.37 13.93
N ASN A 186 -14.86 14.13 13.16
CA ASN A 186 -14.95 15.59 13.34
C ASN A 186 -15.81 16.02 14.53
N VAL A 187 -16.52 15.08 15.17
CA VAL A 187 -17.33 15.26 16.39
C VAL A 187 -17.22 14.02 17.27
N ASN A 188 -17.47 14.17 18.59
CA ASN A 188 -17.54 13.00 19.45
C ASN A 188 -18.77 12.16 19.08
N ARG A 189 -18.56 10.88 18.75
CA ARG A 189 -19.62 9.96 18.34
C ARG A 189 -19.24 8.51 18.63
N THR A 190 -20.20 7.60 18.43
CA THR A 190 -19.95 6.16 18.47
C THR A 190 -19.89 5.56 17.08
N MET A 191 -19.25 4.40 16.99
CA MET A 191 -19.34 3.45 15.88
C MET A 191 -19.39 2.03 16.40
N VAL A 192 -19.92 1.11 15.63
CA VAL A 192 -19.88 -0.34 15.89
C VAL A 192 -18.83 -0.97 14.98
N VAL A 193 -18.01 -1.85 15.53
CA VAL A 193 -16.90 -2.47 14.80
C VAL A 193 -16.75 -3.93 15.19
N GLY A 194 -16.36 -4.78 14.25
CA GLY A 194 -16.09 -6.19 14.53
C GLY A 194 -15.93 -7.07 13.31
N ILE A 195 -16.32 -8.33 13.47
CA ILE A 195 -16.26 -9.37 12.43
C ILE A 195 -17.64 -10.04 12.28
N GLY A 196 -17.94 -10.58 11.09
CA GLY A 196 -19.21 -11.25 10.87
C GLY A 196 -19.32 -11.93 9.51
N LEU A 197 -20.46 -12.57 9.30
CA LEU A 197 -20.81 -13.15 8.00
C LEU A 197 -21.11 -12.04 6.98
N SER A 198 -20.78 -12.32 5.72
CA SER A 198 -21.04 -11.41 4.59
C SER A 198 -22.45 -11.59 3.99
N ALA A 199 -23.25 -12.49 4.51
CA ALA A 199 -24.60 -12.85 4.06
C ALA A 199 -25.45 -13.37 5.21
N ASP A 200 -26.77 -13.59 4.96
CA ASP A 200 -27.67 -14.21 5.90
C ASP A 200 -27.10 -15.52 6.51
N PRO A 201 -27.22 -15.72 7.84
CA PRO A 201 -28.01 -15.00 8.83
C PRO A 201 -27.35 -13.76 9.47
N TRP A 202 -26.32 -13.17 8.87
CA TRP A 202 -25.63 -11.95 9.34
C TRP A 202 -25.04 -12.04 10.76
N THR A 203 -24.76 -13.28 11.20
CA THR A 203 -24.14 -13.51 12.50
C THR A 203 -22.83 -12.69 12.60
N ASN A 204 -22.67 -12.02 13.71
CA ASN A 204 -21.50 -11.15 13.93
C ASN A 204 -21.02 -11.16 15.39
N GLN A 205 -19.81 -10.66 15.60
CA GLN A 205 -19.22 -10.30 16.88
C GLN A 205 -18.76 -8.86 16.76
N VAL A 206 -19.46 -7.97 17.41
CA VAL A 206 -19.22 -6.53 17.31
C VAL A 206 -19.16 -5.85 18.66
N VAL A 207 -18.46 -4.73 18.73
CA VAL A 207 -18.36 -3.88 19.91
C VAL A 207 -18.55 -2.43 19.52
N THR A 208 -19.02 -1.61 20.46
CA THR A 208 -19.12 -0.16 20.29
C THR A 208 -17.82 0.51 20.67
N ARG A 209 -17.39 1.51 19.93
CA ARG A 209 -16.25 2.36 20.22
C ARG A 209 -16.65 3.83 20.14
N ASN A 210 -16.10 4.63 21.04
CA ASN A 210 -16.26 6.07 21.05
C ASN A 210 -15.14 6.68 20.22
N LEU A 211 -15.51 7.56 19.30
CA LEU A 211 -14.58 8.37 18.52
C LEU A 211 -14.53 9.79 19.05
N THR A 212 -13.35 10.37 19.02
CA THR A 212 -13.10 11.78 19.30
C THR A 212 -12.54 12.49 18.08
N THR A 213 -12.21 13.75 18.21
CA THR A 213 -11.58 14.53 17.14
C THR A 213 -10.07 14.26 17.00
N ALA A 214 -9.47 13.59 17.95
CA ALA A 214 -8.09 13.12 17.86
C ALA A 214 -8.05 11.72 17.24
N VAL A 215 -7.00 11.41 16.50
CA VAL A 215 -6.72 10.05 16.02
C VAL A 215 -6.55 9.12 17.24
N GLN A 216 -7.23 7.99 17.20
CA GLN A 216 -7.21 6.96 18.23
C GLN A 216 -6.87 5.62 17.61
N SER A 217 -5.89 4.91 18.17
CA SER A 217 -5.57 3.53 17.79
C SER A 217 -6.37 2.56 18.66
N PHE A 218 -7.03 1.62 18.01
CA PHE A 218 -7.84 0.59 18.65
C PHE A 218 -7.22 -0.79 18.45
N SER A 219 -7.34 -1.65 19.47
CA SER A 219 -7.02 -3.08 19.39
C SER A 219 -8.13 -3.85 20.10
N ILE A 220 -8.73 -4.82 19.38
CA ILE A 220 -9.93 -5.54 19.82
C ILE A 220 -9.77 -7.01 19.53
N ASP A 221 -9.87 -7.85 20.54
CA ASP A 221 -9.89 -9.30 20.39
C ASP A 221 -11.34 -9.78 20.29
N LEU A 222 -11.67 -10.51 19.22
CA LEU A 222 -13.00 -10.98 18.87
C LEU A 222 -12.98 -12.49 18.67
N VAL A 223 -13.80 -13.21 19.41
CA VAL A 223 -13.94 -14.68 19.24
C VAL A 223 -15.03 -14.94 18.21
N ALA A 224 -14.70 -15.57 17.08
CA ALA A 224 -15.68 -15.91 16.07
C ALA A 224 -16.67 -16.95 16.60
N ASN A 225 -17.96 -16.70 16.48
CA ASN A 225 -19.05 -17.63 16.83
C ASN A 225 -19.60 -18.36 15.59
N PHE A 226 -18.85 -18.32 14.48
CA PHE A 226 -19.18 -18.94 13.19
C PHE A 226 -17.92 -19.47 12.50
N THR A 227 -18.09 -20.40 11.57
CA THR A 227 -17.07 -20.80 10.60
C THR A 227 -17.56 -20.48 9.20
N ASN A 228 -16.80 -19.69 8.44
CA ASN A 228 -17.16 -19.33 7.08
C ASN A 228 -15.91 -18.85 6.31
N ASN A 229 -15.85 -19.11 5.00
CA ASN A 229 -14.75 -18.70 4.11
C ASN A 229 -15.01 -17.34 3.42
N ASN A 230 -16.16 -16.73 3.68
CA ASN A 230 -16.54 -15.41 3.17
C ASN A 230 -17.07 -14.52 4.30
N SER A 231 -16.29 -14.41 5.36
CA SER A 231 -16.57 -13.49 6.47
C SER A 231 -16.06 -12.10 6.14
N ARG A 232 -16.31 -11.14 7.02
CA ARG A 232 -15.92 -9.73 6.82
C ARG A 232 -15.48 -9.07 8.11
N VAL A 233 -14.65 -8.03 7.96
CA VAL A 233 -14.51 -6.93 8.95
C VAL A 233 -15.68 -5.97 8.75
N ILE A 234 -16.19 -5.43 9.85
CA ILE A 234 -17.37 -4.58 9.91
C ILE A 234 -17.01 -3.27 10.61
N PHE A 235 -17.36 -2.14 9.96
CA PHE A 235 -17.48 -0.82 10.57
C PHE A 235 -18.87 -0.28 10.26
N ASP A 236 -19.76 -0.33 11.26
CA ASP A 236 -21.12 0.21 11.17
C ASP A 236 -21.14 1.64 11.73
N LEU A 237 -21.39 2.60 10.87
CA LEU A 237 -21.17 4.02 11.10
C LEU A 237 -22.46 4.83 11.10
N GLY A 238 -23.61 4.22 10.75
CA GLY A 238 -24.86 4.93 10.48
C GLY A 238 -25.59 5.51 11.70
N ALA A 239 -25.27 5.05 12.93
CA ALA A 239 -26.02 5.43 14.14
C ALA A 239 -25.90 6.90 14.58
N ALA A 240 -24.92 7.64 14.06
CA ALA A 240 -24.68 9.03 14.44
C ALA A 240 -24.18 9.86 13.25
N ILE A 241 -24.54 11.13 13.21
CA ILE A 241 -24.02 12.08 12.21
C ILE A 241 -22.56 12.40 12.49
N GLY A 242 -21.88 12.90 11.47
CA GLY A 242 -20.49 13.35 11.52
C GLY A 242 -19.59 12.56 10.57
N ARG A 243 -18.40 13.12 10.33
CA ARG A 243 -17.38 12.49 9.50
C ARG A 243 -16.61 11.48 10.34
N VAL A 244 -16.45 10.27 9.80
CA VAL A 244 -15.58 9.22 10.35
C VAL A 244 -14.45 8.99 9.40
N ASN A 245 -13.24 8.91 9.94
CA ASN A 245 -12.03 8.57 9.23
C ASN A 245 -11.50 7.24 9.81
N ILE A 246 -11.03 6.36 8.93
CA ILE A 246 -10.52 5.02 9.27
C ILE A 246 -9.24 4.78 8.49
N ASP A 247 -8.24 4.21 9.18
CA ASP A 247 -6.94 3.91 8.61
C ASP A 247 -6.28 2.72 9.31
N ASN A 248 -5.20 2.19 8.71
CA ASN A 248 -4.32 1.17 9.30
C ASN A 248 -5.04 -0.07 9.84
N VAL A 249 -6.09 -0.51 9.14
CA VAL A 249 -6.89 -1.67 9.57
C VAL A 249 -6.11 -2.96 9.37
N THR A 250 -5.92 -3.74 10.43
CA THR A 250 -5.34 -5.09 10.38
C THR A 250 -6.27 -6.10 11.03
N LEU A 251 -6.21 -7.36 10.58
CA LEU A 251 -6.89 -8.48 11.23
C LEU A 251 -5.95 -9.67 11.28
N THR A 252 -5.69 -10.21 12.47
CA THR A 252 -4.78 -11.34 12.68
C THR A 252 -5.46 -12.41 13.53
N GLU A 253 -5.40 -13.68 13.09
CA GLU A 253 -5.79 -14.80 13.94
C GLU A 253 -4.73 -14.98 15.04
N LEU A 254 -5.18 -15.07 16.29
CA LEU A 254 -4.31 -15.33 17.44
C LEU A 254 -4.13 -16.84 17.65
N PRO A 255 -2.98 -17.25 18.22
CA PRO A 255 -2.68 -18.66 18.52
C PRO A 255 -3.72 -19.37 19.36
#